data_b462ff7fdfdfa4803ba3d762e63bd5cb
#
_entry.id   b462ff7fdfdfa4803ba3d762e63bd5cb
#
_cell.length_a   1.000
_cell.length_b   1.000
_cell.length_c   1.000
_cell.angle_alpha   90.00
_cell.angle_beta   90.00
_cell.angle_gamma   90.00
#
_symmetry.space_group_name_H-M   'P 1'
#
loop_
_entity.id
_entity.type
_entity.pdbx_description
1 polymer ?
#
loop_
_entity_poly.entity_id
_entity_poly.type
_entity_poly.pdbx_seq_one_letter_code
_entity_poly.pdbx_strand_id
1 'polypeptide(L)'
;MKLVKGYLGPDFQMEGNLSSSDSIRIDGTYIGMVSSEHSVTVGALGKVKGQIEAPLIQIDGRVEGNLKASRLLEVLTNARIEGDIFTPSGGLKFLIGGEFKGNFFVIPLIQN
;
A
#
# COMPACT_ATOMS: atom_id res chain seq x y z
N MET A 1 3.98 -0.83 -17.05
CA MET A 1 3.05 0.28 -17.36
C MET A 1 3.36 1.45 -16.47
N LYS A 2 3.27 2.64 -17.00
CA LYS A 2 3.52 3.86 -16.25
C LYS A 2 2.31 4.77 -16.33
N LEU A 3 1.84 5.25 -15.17
CA LEU A 3 0.74 6.20 -15.08
C LEU A 3 1.23 7.49 -14.47
N VAL A 4 0.77 8.63 -15.00
CA VAL A 4 1.05 9.94 -14.41
C VAL A 4 0.16 10.17 -13.19
N LYS A 5 -1.14 9.92 -13.34
CA LYS A 5 -2.10 9.86 -12.23
C LYS A 5 -2.85 8.57 -12.34
N GLY A 6 -2.89 7.80 -11.25
CA GLY A 6 -3.44 6.48 -11.27
C GLY A 6 -4.75 6.35 -10.50
N TYR A 7 -5.81 6.01 -11.21
CA TYR A 7 -7.04 5.57 -10.58
C TYR A 7 -7.49 4.26 -11.21
N LEU A 8 -7.53 3.19 -10.41
CA LEU A 8 -7.98 1.88 -10.84
C LEU A 8 -9.33 1.59 -10.18
N GLY A 9 -10.39 1.69 -10.96
CA GLY A 9 -11.75 1.58 -10.48
C GLY A 9 -12.16 0.17 -10.03
N PRO A 10 -13.40 0.01 -9.48
CA PRO A 10 -13.82 -1.26 -8.84
C PRO A 10 -13.82 -2.46 -9.78
N ASP A 11 -14.08 -2.26 -11.07
CA ASP A 11 -14.12 -3.35 -12.05
C ASP A 11 -12.76 -3.62 -12.69
N PHE A 12 -11.74 -2.94 -12.24
CA PHE A 12 -10.41 -3.03 -12.82
C PHE A 12 -9.68 -4.26 -12.31
N GLN A 13 -9.06 -5.00 -13.22
CA GLN A 13 -8.19 -6.12 -12.89
C GLN A 13 -6.90 -5.98 -13.70
N MET A 14 -5.76 -6.05 -13.04
CA MET A 14 -4.47 -5.89 -13.68
C MET A 14 -3.40 -6.72 -13.00
N GLU A 15 -2.47 -7.23 -13.80
CA GLU A 15 -1.26 -7.90 -13.32
C GLU A 15 -0.04 -7.21 -13.88
N GLY A 16 1.05 -7.27 -13.13
CA GLY A 16 2.35 -6.79 -13.57
C GLY A 16 2.92 -5.73 -12.67
N ASN A 17 3.79 -4.89 -13.24
CA ASN A 17 4.44 -3.84 -12.49
C ASN A 17 3.84 -2.49 -12.87
N LEU A 18 3.39 -1.76 -11.88
CA LEU A 18 2.84 -0.43 -12.05
C LEU A 18 3.70 0.56 -11.31
N SER A 19 4.18 1.58 -12.00
CA SER A 19 4.90 2.65 -11.32
C SER A 19 4.38 4.00 -11.76
N SER A 20 4.42 4.97 -10.84
CA SER A 20 3.95 6.31 -11.12
C SER A 20 4.77 7.32 -10.32
N SER A 21 4.96 8.49 -10.88
CA SER A 21 5.56 9.61 -10.16
C SER A 21 4.52 10.39 -9.35
N ASP A 22 3.26 10.05 -9.48
CA ASP A 22 2.15 10.70 -8.80
C ASP A 22 1.37 9.70 -7.95
N SER A 23 0.32 10.16 -7.28
CA SER A 23 -0.50 9.30 -6.43
C SER A 23 -1.26 8.26 -7.24
N ILE A 24 -1.40 7.06 -6.66
CA ILE A 24 -2.16 5.97 -7.24
C ILE A 24 -3.28 5.61 -6.28
N ARG A 25 -4.51 5.47 -6.80
CA ARG A 25 -5.64 4.97 -6.03
C ARG A 25 -6.16 3.69 -6.67
N ILE A 26 -6.29 2.64 -5.86
CA ILE A 26 -6.74 1.33 -6.33
C ILE A 26 -8.04 0.98 -5.64
N ASP A 27 -9.12 0.89 -6.41
CA ASP A 27 -10.43 0.40 -5.94
C ASP A 27 -10.81 -0.93 -6.61
N GLY A 28 -9.95 -1.44 -7.47
CA GLY A 28 -10.12 -2.73 -8.14
C GLY A 28 -9.12 -3.77 -7.66
N THR A 29 -8.86 -4.78 -8.48
CA THR A 29 -7.95 -5.87 -8.16
C THR A 29 -6.62 -5.68 -8.88
N TYR A 30 -5.53 -5.79 -8.15
CA TYR A 30 -4.19 -5.69 -8.70
C TYR A 30 -3.31 -6.81 -8.17
N ILE A 31 -2.58 -7.47 -9.08
CA ILE A 31 -1.63 -8.53 -8.73
C ILE A 31 -0.26 -8.15 -9.29
N GLY A 32 0.73 -8.05 -8.41
CA GLY A 32 2.09 -7.71 -8.80
C GLY A 32 2.68 -6.61 -7.94
N MET A 33 3.47 -5.73 -8.57
CA MET A 33 4.17 -4.68 -7.86
C MET A 33 3.60 -3.31 -8.19
N VAL A 34 3.26 -2.56 -7.16
CA VAL A 34 2.80 -1.18 -7.28
C VAL A 34 3.81 -0.28 -6.61
N SER A 35 4.27 0.72 -7.33
CA SER A 35 5.27 1.66 -6.83
C SER A 35 4.85 3.08 -7.17
N SER A 36 4.97 3.99 -6.22
CA SER A 36 4.72 5.40 -6.44
C SER A 36 5.81 6.23 -5.75
N GLU A 37 6.14 7.34 -6.37
CA GLU A 37 7.04 8.31 -5.74
C GLU A 37 6.31 9.24 -4.78
N HIS A 38 5.00 9.16 -4.73
CA HIS A 38 4.17 10.05 -3.91
C HIS A 38 3.33 9.27 -2.90
N SER A 39 2.26 8.60 -3.34
CA SER A 39 1.40 7.85 -2.43
C SER A 39 0.62 6.76 -3.16
N VAL A 40 0.23 5.73 -2.40
CA VAL A 40 -0.67 4.69 -2.88
C VAL A 40 -1.83 4.58 -1.90
N THR A 41 -3.05 4.62 -2.42
CA THR A 41 -4.26 4.44 -1.62
C THR A 41 -5.01 3.22 -2.14
N VAL A 42 -5.28 2.26 -1.25
CA VAL A 42 -6.15 1.13 -1.57
C VAL A 42 -7.49 1.39 -0.92
N GLY A 43 -8.52 1.64 -1.74
CA GLY A 43 -9.85 1.94 -1.25
C GLY A 43 -10.57 0.70 -0.71
N ALA A 44 -11.76 0.91 -0.15
CA ALA A 44 -12.50 -0.16 0.52
C ALA A 44 -12.83 -1.36 -0.39
N LEU A 45 -12.94 -1.13 -1.69
CA LEU A 45 -13.19 -2.18 -2.68
C LEU A 45 -11.90 -2.71 -3.30
N GLY A 46 -10.76 -2.14 -2.97
CA GLY A 46 -9.48 -2.52 -3.56
C GLY A 46 -8.94 -3.82 -3.00
N LYS A 47 -8.28 -4.59 -3.86
CA LYS A 47 -7.57 -5.81 -3.49
C LYS A 47 -6.22 -5.81 -4.19
N VAL A 48 -5.16 -5.96 -3.42
CA VAL A 48 -3.81 -6.01 -3.97
C VAL A 48 -3.11 -7.27 -3.47
N LYS A 49 -2.51 -8.01 -4.38
CA LYS A 49 -1.63 -9.14 -4.06
C LYS A 49 -0.26 -8.85 -4.62
N GLY A 50 0.74 -8.83 -3.76
CA GLY A 50 2.12 -8.61 -4.19
C GLY A 50 2.80 -7.57 -3.31
N GLN A 51 3.35 -6.55 -3.95
CA GLN A 51 4.15 -5.57 -3.22
C GLN A 51 3.68 -4.16 -3.52
N ILE A 52 3.59 -3.35 -2.47
CA ILE A 52 3.31 -1.92 -2.60
C ILE A 52 4.49 -1.16 -1.98
N GLU A 53 5.01 -0.21 -2.72
CA GLU A 53 6.12 0.63 -2.26
C GLU A 53 5.82 2.09 -2.57
N ALA A 54 5.81 2.92 -1.54
CA ALA A 54 5.59 4.36 -1.68
C ALA A 54 5.96 5.08 -0.39
N PRO A 55 6.22 6.40 -0.44
CA PRO A 55 6.43 7.15 0.80
C PRO A 55 5.21 7.15 1.72
N LEU A 56 4.02 7.31 1.14
CA LEU A 56 2.76 7.28 1.88
C LEU A 56 1.89 6.17 1.33
N ILE A 57 1.37 5.32 2.23
CA ILE A 57 0.45 4.25 1.86
C ILE A 57 -0.75 4.33 2.78
N GLN A 58 -1.95 4.33 2.20
CA GLN A 58 -3.21 4.29 2.92
C GLN A 58 -3.98 3.06 2.48
N ILE A 59 -4.34 2.20 3.42
CA ILE A 59 -5.04 0.96 3.12
C ILE A 59 -6.41 0.98 3.79
N ASP A 60 -7.46 0.89 2.99
CA ASP A 60 -8.84 0.74 3.47
C ASP A 60 -9.48 -0.51 2.87
N GLY A 61 -8.71 -1.29 2.13
CA GLY A 61 -9.14 -2.52 1.49
C GLY A 61 -8.28 -3.71 1.89
N ARG A 62 -8.13 -4.67 0.99
CA ARG A 62 -7.41 -5.89 1.27
C ARG A 62 -6.06 -5.90 0.56
N VAL A 63 -5.01 -6.23 1.31
CA VAL A 63 -3.67 -6.37 0.76
C VAL A 63 -3.05 -7.66 1.25
N GLU A 64 -2.52 -8.47 0.32
CA GLU A 64 -1.75 -9.67 0.64
C GLU A 64 -0.35 -9.52 0.05
N GLY A 65 0.67 -9.58 0.89
CA GLY A 65 2.06 -9.49 0.46
C GLY A 65 2.85 -8.47 1.26
N ASN A 66 3.71 -7.71 0.58
CA ASN A 66 4.62 -6.81 1.26
C ASN A 66 4.22 -5.36 1.06
N LEU A 67 4.24 -4.60 2.15
CA LEU A 67 4.04 -3.17 2.14
C LEU A 67 5.29 -2.47 2.61
N LYS A 68 5.81 -1.56 1.81
CA LYS A 68 6.99 -0.80 2.16
C LYS A 68 6.70 0.69 2.06
N ALA A 69 6.53 1.33 3.21
CA ALA A 69 6.31 2.76 3.29
C ALA A 69 7.57 3.42 3.82
N SER A 70 8.07 4.43 3.13
CA SER A 70 9.29 5.11 3.58
C SER A 70 8.99 6.27 4.54
N ARG A 71 7.73 6.69 4.67
CA ARG A 71 7.33 7.76 5.58
C ARG A 71 6.21 7.35 6.51
N LEU A 72 5.06 6.93 5.96
CA LEU A 72 3.89 6.61 6.77
C LEU A 72 3.02 5.56 6.08
N LEU A 73 2.59 4.59 6.86
CA LEU A 73 1.54 3.65 6.48
C LEU A 73 0.34 3.89 7.38
N GLU A 74 -0.82 4.18 6.78
CA GLU A 74 -2.08 4.28 7.50
C GLU A 74 -2.93 3.06 7.20
N VAL A 75 -3.33 2.34 8.26
CA VAL A 75 -4.25 1.23 8.16
C VAL A 75 -5.60 1.71 8.66
N LEU A 76 -6.57 1.79 7.74
CA LEU A 76 -7.87 2.36 8.03
C LEU A 76 -8.85 1.30 8.54
N THR A 77 -10.06 1.73 8.88
CA THR A 77 -11.03 0.89 9.60
C THR A 77 -11.43 -0.39 8.86
N ASN A 78 -11.49 -0.34 7.52
CA ASN A 78 -11.91 -1.49 6.72
C ASN A 78 -10.74 -2.32 6.19
N ALA A 79 -9.53 -1.98 6.59
CA ALA A 79 -8.34 -2.61 6.03
C ALA A 79 -8.13 -4.02 6.55
N ARG A 80 -7.66 -4.90 5.65
CA ARG A 80 -7.20 -6.24 5.99
C ARG A 80 -5.88 -6.47 5.30
N ILE A 81 -4.84 -6.67 6.07
CA ILE A 81 -3.48 -6.83 5.56
C ILE A 81 -2.92 -8.16 6.02
N GLU A 82 -2.45 -8.95 5.07
CA GLU A 82 -1.71 -10.18 5.36
C GLU A 82 -0.35 -10.10 4.71
N GLY A 83 0.70 -10.31 5.51
CA GLY A 83 2.07 -10.33 5.00
C GLY A 83 3.00 -9.50 5.84
N ASP A 84 3.97 -8.86 5.19
CA ASP A 84 5.01 -8.13 5.88
C ASP A 84 4.86 -6.62 5.65
N ILE A 85 5.01 -5.86 6.72
CA ILE A 85 4.98 -4.39 6.68
C ILE A 85 6.35 -3.87 7.07
N PHE A 86 6.87 -2.94 6.25
CA PHE A 86 8.12 -2.25 6.50
C PHE A 86 7.86 -0.75 6.58
N THR A 87 8.08 -0.16 7.74
CA THR A 87 7.92 1.28 7.93
C THR A 87 9.06 1.82 8.79
N PRO A 88 9.35 3.13 8.71
CA PRO A 88 10.28 3.75 9.67
C PRO A 88 9.64 3.84 11.06
N SER A 89 10.47 4.12 12.06
CA SER A 89 9.98 4.33 13.42
C SER A 89 8.94 5.45 13.44
N GLY A 90 7.78 5.19 14.03
CA GLY A 90 6.69 6.16 14.07
C GLY A 90 5.91 6.27 12.77
N GLY A 91 6.22 5.43 11.78
CA GLY A 91 5.57 5.49 10.46
C GLY A 91 4.33 4.64 10.29
N LEU A 92 3.74 4.15 11.38
CA LEU A 92 2.52 3.36 11.31
C LEU A 92 1.39 4.05 12.07
N LYS A 93 0.26 4.21 11.39
CA LYS A 93 -0.98 4.67 12.00
C LYS A 93 -2.05 3.60 11.77
N PHE A 94 -2.58 3.06 12.85
CA PHE A 94 -3.53 1.95 12.79
C PHE A 94 -4.84 2.38 13.43
N LEU A 95 -5.91 2.41 12.65
CA LEU A 95 -7.23 2.79 13.15
C LEU A 95 -7.99 1.58 13.67
N ILE A 96 -8.89 1.83 14.61
CA ILE A 96 -9.74 0.78 15.19
C ILE A 96 -10.59 0.15 14.09
N GLY A 97 -10.60 -1.19 14.04
CA GLY A 97 -11.33 -1.95 13.04
C GLY A 97 -10.45 -2.55 11.95
N GLY A 98 -9.30 -1.94 11.70
CA GLY A 98 -8.34 -2.52 10.76
C GLY A 98 -7.75 -3.82 11.28
N GLU A 99 -7.42 -4.74 10.39
CA GLU A 99 -6.84 -6.02 10.75
C GLU A 99 -5.50 -6.20 10.05
N PHE A 100 -4.51 -6.69 10.80
CA PHE A 100 -3.21 -7.02 10.27
C PHE A 100 -2.79 -8.39 10.76
N LYS A 101 -2.30 -9.21 9.82
CA LYS A 101 -1.82 -10.55 10.12
C LYS A 101 -0.50 -10.77 9.40
N GLY A 102 0.56 -10.97 10.15
CA GLY A 102 1.89 -11.16 9.58
C GLY A 102 2.97 -10.53 10.43
N ASN A 103 4.01 -10.04 9.77
CA ASN A 103 5.19 -9.50 10.45
C ASN A 103 5.31 -8.00 10.19
N PHE A 104 5.70 -7.29 11.25
CA PHE A 104 5.95 -5.85 11.17
C PHE A 104 7.43 -5.59 11.41
N PHE A 105 8.05 -4.88 10.46
CA PHE A 105 9.46 -4.54 10.54
C PHE A 105 9.62 -3.03 10.56
N VAL A 106 10.40 -2.54 11.52
CA VAL A 106 10.74 -1.13 11.59
C VAL A 106 12.07 -0.94 10.86
N ILE A 107 12.05 -0.07 9.85
CA ILE A 107 13.26 0.27 9.11
C ILE A 107 14.04 1.30 9.93
N PRO A 108 15.29 1.00 10.31
CA PRO A 108 16.07 1.98 11.07
C PRO A 108 16.37 3.20 10.22
N LEU A 109 16.25 4.38 10.81
CA LEU A 109 16.72 5.59 10.20
C LEU A 109 18.24 5.66 10.35
N ILE A 110 18.94 5.74 9.23
CA ILE A 110 20.39 5.89 9.25
C ILE A 110 20.68 7.37 9.30
N GLN A 111 21.32 7.78 10.39
CA GLN A 111 21.75 9.15 10.56
C GLN A 111 23.26 9.19 10.62
N ASN A 112 23.81 10.03 9.78
CA ASN A 112 25.24 10.24 9.74
C ASN A 112 25.58 11.66 10.14
#